data_822b6fd7325c6ee4fd2874aa01846efb
#
_entry.id   822b6fd7325c6ee4fd2874aa01846efb
#
_cell.length_a   1.000
_cell.length_b   1.000
_cell.length_c   1.000
_cell.angle_alpha   90.00
_cell.angle_beta   90.00
_cell.angle_gamma   90.00
#
_symmetry.space_group_name_H-M   'P 1'
#
loop_
_entity.id
_entity.type
_entity.pdbx_description
1 polymer ?
#
loop_
_entity_poly.entity_id
_entity_poly.type
_entity_poly.pdbx_seq_one_letter_code
_entity_poly.pdbx_strand_id
1 'polypeptide(L)'
;AFLQKGAAQGANHYASSVNSSGVITDGGREWITCFDGATGKELQTIDYWPYFNIQSDWDDRANATDGSSYGHRGNWFKGCVAFLDVNGEPTPCAVTTRGIYTYSYAAAYHWDGKDLKVLWKHTSDRAGQGIYGQGAHSITCGDVDGDGFDEIIVGGAALDHDGSFLWSTGLGHGDATHLGEFDPENDGLEYLMVTEEPTAKYDCAMFDAKTGRVLVSKAQTGGDTGRGLILDCDDRYPGSGFMEWSD
;
A
#
# COMPACT_ATOMS: atom_id res chain seq x y z
N ALA A 1 16.50 7.90 6.32
CA ALA A 1 15.10 8.32 6.24
C ALA A 1 14.81 8.82 4.84
N PHE A 2 13.63 8.52 4.33
CA PHE A 2 13.18 8.91 3.00
C PHE A 2 11.95 9.81 3.15
N LEU A 3 11.88 10.86 2.35
CA LEU A 3 10.73 11.75 2.27
C LEU A 3 10.42 12.05 0.80
N GLN A 4 9.16 12.03 0.46
CA GLN A 4 8.71 12.57 -0.80
C GLN A 4 8.69 14.09 -0.72
N LYS A 5 9.08 14.74 -1.79
CA LYS A 5 9.21 16.18 -1.89
C LYS A 5 8.48 16.64 -3.15
N GLY A 6 7.56 17.57 -2.99
CA GLY A 6 6.86 18.17 -4.13
C GLY A 6 7.76 19.07 -4.98
N ALA A 7 7.28 19.36 -6.19
CA ALA A 7 7.99 20.11 -7.19
C ALA A 7 8.30 21.53 -6.73
N ALA A 8 9.45 21.99 -6.81
CA ALA A 8 9.96 23.33 -6.54
C ALA A 8 9.65 23.87 -5.12
N GLN A 9 10.67 24.22 -4.41
CA GLN A 9 10.53 24.96 -3.14
C GLN A 9 9.64 26.18 -3.34
N GLY A 10 8.49 26.20 -2.64
CA GLY A 10 7.56 27.32 -2.64
C GLY A 10 6.52 27.33 -3.77
N ALA A 11 6.59 26.46 -4.75
CA ALA A 11 5.48 26.31 -5.69
C ALA A 11 4.41 25.40 -5.07
N ASN A 12 3.23 25.94 -4.91
CA ASN A 12 2.07 25.11 -4.61
C ASN A 12 1.80 24.25 -5.84
N HIS A 13 2.26 23.02 -5.79
CA HIS A 13 2.20 22.02 -6.83
C HIS A 13 0.78 21.85 -7.42
N TYR A 14 -0.23 22.07 -6.59
CA TYR A 14 -1.62 21.94 -6.98
C TYR A 14 -2.23 23.20 -7.55
N ALA A 15 -1.69 24.36 -7.22
CA ALA A 15 -2.33 25.64 -7.54
C ALA A 15 -2.19 26.07 -9.02
N SER A 16 -1.21 25.56 -9.74
CA SER A 16 -0.94 25.93 -11.13
C SER A 16 -1.54 25.00 -12.18
N SER A 17 -2.14 23.90 -11.74
CA SER A 17 -2.49 22.78 -12.62
C SER A 17 -3.95 22.37 -12.57
N VAL A 18 -4.80 23.13 -11.90
CA VAL A 18 -6.23 22.83 -11.78
C VAL A 18 -6.99 23.62 -12.81
N ASN A 19 -7.69 22.93 -13.73
CA ASN A 19 -8.55 23.59 -14.72
C ASN A 19 -9.85 24.11 -14.08
N SER A 20 -10.69 24.76 -14.87
CA SER A 20 -11.96 25.34 -14.41
C SER A 20 -12.98 24.32 -13.86
N SER A 21 -12.73 23.03 -14.10
CA SER A 21 -13.55 21.93 -13.59
C SER A 21 -12.95 21.27 -12.35
N GLY A 22 -11.88 21.84 -11.78
CA GLY A 22 -11.20 21.27 -10.61
C GLY A 22 -10.24 20.12 -10.93
N VAL A 23 -10.03 19.81 -12.20
CA VAL A 23 -9.14 18.71 -12.63
C VAL A 23 -7.69 19.16 -12.58
N ILE A 24 -6.85 18.39 -11.94
CA ILE A 24 -5.40 18.58 -11.97
C ILE A 24 -4.88 18.16 -13.34
N THR A 25 -4.35 19.11 -14.09
CA THR A 25 -3.91 18.91 -15.49
C THR A 25 -2.41 18.74 -15.65
N ASP A 26 -1.64 19.11 -14.63
CA ASP A 26 -0.17 18.98 -14.59
C ASP A 26 0.27 18.72 -13.15
N GLY A 27 0.68 17.50 -12.88
CA GLY A 27 1.16 17.09 -11.58
C GLY A 27 2.54 17.64 -11.20
N GLY A 28 3.25 18.27 -12.14
CA GLY A 28 4.62 18.74 -11.93
C GLY A 28 5.60 17.61 -11.65
N ARG A 29 6.84 17.97 -11.29
CA ARG A 29 7.86 17.01 -10.86
C ARG A 29 7.74 16.72 -9.39
N GLU A 30 7.90 15.48 -9.04
CA GLU A 30 7.91 15.00 -7.67
C GLU A 30 9.25 14.29 -7.40
N TRP A 31 9.71 14.32 -6.16
CA TRP A 31 11.00 13.78 -5.79
C TRP A 31 10.90 12.92 -4.52
N ILE A 32 11.79 11.96 -4.43
CA ILE A 32 12.08 11.23 -3.20
C ILE A 32 13.50 11.62 -2.75
N THR A 33 13.66 11.90 -1.46
CA THR A 33 14.93 12.35 -0.89
C THR A 33 15.38 11.42 0.21
N CYS A 34 16.63 10.98 0.13
CA CYS A 34 17.31 10.29 1.21
C CYS A 34 17.96 11.30 2.14
N PHE A 35 17.74 11.16 3.44
CA PHE A 35 18.36 11.97 4.48
C PHE A 35 19.21 11.12 5.41
N ASP A 36 20.31 11.65 5.87
CA ASP A 36 21.05 11.10 6.99
C ASP A 36 20.18 11.11 8.25
N GLY A 37 19.98 9.95 8.85
CA GLY A 37 19.05 9.80 9.98
C GLY A 37 19.50 10.45 11.27
N ALA A 38 20.81 10.67 11.44
CA ALA A 38 21.36 11.28 12.65
C ALA A 38 21.38 12.81 12.57
N THR A 39 21.63 13.36 11.39
CA THR A 39 21.84 14.80 11.20
C THR A 39 20.70 15.50 10.49
N GLY A 40 19.82 14.76 9.82
CA GLY A 40 18.77 15.31 8.95
C GLY A 40 19.31 15.94 7.65
N LYS A 41 20.60 15.77 7.36
CA LYS A 41 21.21 16.30 6.14
C LYS A 41 20.70 15.54 4.92
N GLU A 42 20.31 16.26 3.87
CA GLU A 42 20.02 15.67 2.57
C GLU A 42 21.27 14.98 2.01
N LEU A 43 21.12 13.71 1.64
CA LEU A 43 22.16 12.91 1.00
C LEU A 43 21.98 12.93 -0.51
N GLN A 44 20.79 12.58 -0.98
CA GLN A 44 20.45 12.62 -2.40
C GLN A 44 18.96 12.77 -2.62
N THR A 45 18.59 13.45 -3.69
CA THR A 45 17.24 13.59 -4.20
C THR A 45 17.19 13.05 -5.63
N ILE A 46 16.23 12.18 -5.92
CA ILE A 46 15.94 11.66 -7.26
C ILE A 46 14.49 11.88 -7.61
N ASP A 47 14.12 11.72 -8.89
CA ASP A 47 12.74 11.80 -9.32
C ASP A 47 11.91 10.68 -8.66
N TYR A 48 10.75 11.04 -8.11
CA TYR A 48 9.78 10.07 -7.58
C TYR A 48 9.07 9.36 -8.73
N TRP A 49 8.84 8.07 -8.57
CA TRP A 49 8.03 7.28 -9.51
C TRP A 49 6.87 6.60 -8.77
N PRO A 50 5.67 6.58 -9.38
CA PRO A 50 5.29 7.25 -10.63
C PRO A 50 5.01 8.73 -10.41
N TYR A 51 5.24 9.55 -11.43
CA TYR A 51 4.78 10.95 -11.41
C TYR A 51 3.27 11.02 -11.37
N PHE A 52 2.73 12.12 -10.84
CA PHE A 52 1.29 12.35 -10.85
C PHE A 52 0.68 12.22 -12.25
N ASN A 53 1.31 12.76 -13.26
CA ASN A 53 0.82 12.77 -14.62
C ASN A 53 1.10 11.48 -15.43
N ILE A 54 1.54 10.40 -14.81
CA ILE A 54 1.63 9.10 -15.48
C ILE A 54 0.24 8.58 -15.88
N GLN A 55 -0.78 9.03 -15.16
CA GLN A 55 -2.18 8.79 -15.44
C GLN A 55 -2.92 10.10 -15.62
N SER A 56 -3.75 10.21 -16.63
CA SER A 56 -4.54 11.40 -16.90
C SER A 56 -5.81 11.50 -16.05
N ASP A 57 -6.23 10.42 -15.44
CA ASP A 57 -7.51 10.31 -14.76
C ASP A 57 -7.45 9.40 -13.51
N TRP A 58 -6.44 9.62 -12.67
CA TRP A 58 -6.24 8.92 -11.41
C TRP A 58 -7.53 8.52 -10.69
N ASP A 59 -8.18 7.43 -11.15
CA ASP A 59 -9.34 6.72 -10.60
C ASP A 59 -10.59 7.55 -10.23
N ASP A 60 -10.56 8.82 -10.49
CA ASP A 60 -11.55 9.73 -9.93
C ASP A 60 -12.96 9.49 -10.44
N ARG A 61 -13.08 8.91 -11.63
CA ARG A 61 -14.40 8.52 -12.15
C ARG A 61 -14.97 7.30 -11.44
N ALA A 62 -14.15 6.41 -10.96
CA ALA A 62 -14.60 5.27 -10.16
C ALA A 62 -15.12 5.73 -8.79
N ASN A 63 -14.66 6.88 -8.31
CA ASN A 63 -14.99 7.44 -7.01
C ASN A 63 -15.76 8.78 -7.09
N ALA A 64 -16.23 9.16 -8.26
CA ALA A 64 -16.94 10.42 -8.47
C ALA A 64 -18.30 10.52 -7.74
N THR A 65 -18.73 9.46 -7.08
CA THR A 65 -19.98 9.45 -6.30
C THR A 65 -19.93 10.33 -5.06
N ASP A 66 -18.72 10.64 -4.56
CA ASP A 66 -18.54 11.52 -3.39
C ASP A 66 -18.28 12.97 -3.77
N GLY A 67 -18.22 13.29 -5.06
CA GLY A 67 -17.92 14.63 -5.54
C GLY A 67 -16.48 15.05 -5.27
N SER A 68 -15.60 14.13 -4.88
CA SER A 68 -14.21 14.43 -4.67
C SER A 68 -13.53 14.83 -5.96
N SER A 69 -12.60 15.75 -5.85
CA SER A 69 -11.92 16.35 -6.99
C SER A 69 -11.02 15.35 -7.69
N TYR A 70 -10.98 15.42 -8.98
CA TYR A 70 -10.05 14.67 -9.85
C TYR A 70 -8.61 14.74 -9.33
N GLY A 71 -7.93 13.61 -9.34
CA GLY A 71 -6.55 13.48 -8.88
C GLY A 71 -6.40 13.28 -7.38
N HIS A 72 -7.47 13.30 -6.60
CA HIS A 72 -7.43 13.06 -5.16
C HIS A 72 -6.76 11.70 -4.85
N ARG A 73 -7.18 10.66 -5.52
CA ARG A 73 -6.67 9.30 -5.32
C ARG A 73 -5.23 9.12 -5.80
N GLY A 74 -4.80 9.92 -6.76
CA GLY A 74 -3.41 9.99 -7.21
C GLY A 74 -2.45 10.61 -6.18
N ASN A 75 -2.95 11.23 -5.13
CA ASN A 75 -2.18 11.75 -4.01
C ASN A 75 -2.16 10.83 -2.79
N TRP A 76 -2.62 9.62 -2.94
CA TRP A 76 -2.61 8.65 -1.88
C TRP A 76 -1.28 7.90 -1.85
N PHE A 77 -0.40 8.33 -0.97
CA PHE A 77 0.93 7.78 -0.79
C PHE A 77 1.02 6.99 0.51
N LYS A 78 1.67 5.84 0.45
CA LYS A 78 2.02 5.03 1.61
C LYS A 78 3.45 4.56 1.47
N GLY A 79 4.08 4.22 2.58
CA GLY A 79 5.44 3.70 2.57
C GLY A 79 5.74 2.86 3.78
N CYS A 80 6.64 1.90 3.60
CA CYS A 80 7.25 1.10 4.67
C CYS A 80 8.75 0.97 4.44
N VAL A 81 9.43 0.39 5.41
CA VAL A 81 10.78 -0.13 5.26
C VAL A 81 10.67 -1.64 5.24
N ALA A 82 11.17 -2.25 4.17
CA ALA A 82 11.18 -3.68 3.97
C ALA A 82 12.63 -4.17 3.80
N PHE A 83 12.92 -5.38 4.27
CA PHE A 83 14.19 -6.05 4.06
C PHE A 83 14.14 -6.83 2.76
N LEU A 84 14.59 -6.20 1.67
CA LEU A 84 14.53 -6.75 0.32
C LEU A 84 15.87 -7.36 -0.10
N ASP A 85 15.85 -8.22 -1.11
CA ASP A 85 17.07 -8.78 -1.70
C ASP A 85 17.90 -7.69 -2.37
N VAL A 86 19.07 -7.44 -1.82
CA VAL A 86 20.11 -6.64 -2.47
C VAL A 86 21.38 -7.48 -2.56
N ASN A 87 21.61 -8.07 -3.72
CA ASN A 87 22.74 -8.97 -4.00
C ASN A 87 22.78 -10.25 -3.11
N GLY A 88 21.63 -10.80 -2.78
CA GLY A 88 21.49 -12.00 -1.95
C GLY A 88 21.47 -11.73 -0.44
N GLU A 89 21.39 -10.45 -0.03
CA GLU A 89 21.39 -10.07 1.37
C GLU A 89 20.13 -9.25 1.71
N PRO A 90 19.39 -9.60 2.79
CA PRO A 90 18.24 -8.83 3.25
C PRO A 90 18.70 -7.44 3.71
N THR A 91 18.28 -6.43 2.96
CA THR A 91 18.75 -5.06 3.12
C THR A 91 17.56 -4.10 3.29
N PRO A 92 17.59 -3.18 4.28
CA PRO A 92 16.49 -2.24 4.49
C PRO A 92 16.34 -1.28 3.31
N CYS A 93 15.18 -1.33 2.68
CA CYS A 93 14.80 -0.54 1.53
C CYS A 93 13.53 0.26 1.82
N ALA A 94 13.39 1.43 1.22
CA ALA A 94 12.15 2.17 1.26
C ALA A 94 11.21 1.66 0.17
N VAL A 95 10.04 1.20 0.54
CA VAL A 95 8.97 0.86 -0.41
C VAL A 95 7.91 1.92 -0.33
N THR A 96 7.47 2.42 -1.49
CA THR A 96 6.39 3.41 -1.59
C THR A 96 5.31 2.92 -2.52
N THR A 97 4.06 3.27 -2.22
CA THR A 97 2.93 3.04 -3.12
C THR A 97 2.23 4.34 -3.44
N ARG A 98 1.54 4.37 -4.59
CA ARG A 98 0.69 5.47 -5.03
C ARG A 98 -0.59 4.93 -5.66
N GLY A 99 -1.73 5.58 -5.37
CA GLY A 99 -3.05 5.11 -5.79
C GLY A 99 -3.71 4.19 -4.77
N ILE A 100 -5.00 3.91 -4.95
CA ILE A 100 -5.77 3.18 -3.94
C ILE A 100 -6.94 2.35 -4.52
N TYR A 101 -7.96 2.97 -5.15
CA TYR A 101 -9.19 2.28 -5.56
C TYR A 101 -9.12 1.67 -6.96
N THR A 102 -8.22 2.14 -7.81
CA THR A 102 -8.03 1.67 -9.18
C THR A 102 -6.54 1.56 -9.50
N TYR A 103 -5.97 2.51 -10.22
CA TYR A 103 -4.56 2.54 -10.53
C TYR A 103 -3.72 2.47 -9.26
N SER A 104 -2.78 1.55 -9.23
CA SER A 104 -1.92 1.33 -8.08
C SER A 104 -0.51 1.02 -8.53
N TYR A 105 0.45 1.70 -7.93
CA TYR A 105 1.85 1.60 -8.27
C TYR A 105 2.67 1.39 -7.00
N ALA A 106 3.74 0.63 -7.11
CA ALA A 106 4.70 0.46 -6.04
C ALA A 106 6.13 0.57 -6.58
N ALA A 107 7.04 1.08 -5.75
CA ALA A 107 8.46 1.10 -6.08
C ALA A 107 9.32 0.91 -4.83
N ALA A 108 10.43 0.22 -4.97
CA ALA A 108 11.43 0.07 -3.93
C ALA A 108 12.69 0.88 -4.25
N TYR A 109 13.25 1.46 -3.19
CA TYR A 109 14.43 2.31 -3.25
C TYR A 109 15.47 1.85 -2.22
N HIS A 110 16.70 1.76 -2.64
CA HIS A 110 17.84 1.37 -1.82
C HIS A 110 18.92 2.47 -1.79
N TRP A 111 19.47 2.74 -0.62
CA TRP A 111 20.64 3.59 -0.44
C TRP A 111 21.88 2.71 -0.31
N ASP A 112 22.77 2.74 -1.30
CA ASP A 112 23.97 1.88 -1.35
C ASP A 112 25.19 2.46 -0.60
N GLY A 113 24.97 3.50 0.20
CA GLY A 113 26.03 4.26 0.89
C GLY A 113 26.50 5.49 0.12
N LYS A 114 26.14 5.62 -1.15
CA LYS A 114 26.53 6.70 -2.04
C LYS A 114 25.37 7.24 -2.87
N ASP A 115 24.60 6.34 -3.47
CA ASP A 115 23.53 6.68 -4.41
C ASP A 115 22.20 6.03 -3.97
N LEU A 116 21.10 6.79 -4.11
CA LEU A 116 19.73 6.29 -3.98
C LEU A 116 19.32 5.65 -5.30
N LYS A 117 19.04 4.36 -5.29
CA LYS A 117 18.70 3.57 -6.46
C LYS A 117 17.28 3.04 -6.40
N VAL A 118 16.61 3.01 -7.54
CA VAL A 118 15.36 2.25 -7.71
C VAL A 118 15.75 0.79 -7.90
N LEU A 119 15.25 -0.10 -7.05
CA LEU A 119 15.43 -1.54 -7.20
C LEU A 119 14.44 -2.10 -8.22
N TRP A 120 13.16 -1.82 -8.01
CA TRP A 120 12.10 -2.26 -8.89
C TRP A 120 10.92 -1.28 -8.91
N LYS A 121 10.04 -1.48 -9.89
CA LYS A 121 8.79 -0.75 -10.07
C LYS A 121 7.69 -1.72 -10.44
N HIS A 122 6.55 -1.63 -9.77
CA HIS A 122 5.35 -2.40 -10.06
C HIS A 122 4.25 -1.49 -10.57
N THR A 123 3.62 -1.87 -11.68
CA THR A 123 2.53 -1.12 -12.31
C THR A 123 1.27 -1.95 -12.35
N SER A 124 0.16 -1.40 -11.86
CA SER A 124 -1.18 -1.97 -11.98
C SER A 124 -2.12 -0.89 -12.51
N ASP A 125 -2.24 -0.81 -13.83
CA ASP A 125 -2.97 0.24 -14.55
C ASP A 125 -4.25 -0.26 -15.22
N ARG A 126 -4.65 -1.51 -14.94
CA ARG A 126 -5.87 -2.13 -15.49
C ARG A 126 -6.52 -3.04 -14.47
N ALA A 127 -7.86 -3.07 -14.50
CA ALA A 127 -8.64 -3.98 -13.66
C ALA A 127 -8.16 -5.45 -13.83
N GLY A 128 -7.99 -6.13 -12.71
CA GLY A 128 -7.49 -7.50 -12.65
C GLY A 128 -5.97 -7.65 -12.81
N GLN A 129 -5.24 -6.55 -12.86
CA GLN A 129 -3.78 -6.57 -12.93
C GLN A 129 -3.17 -6.29 -11.55
N GLY A 130 -2.33 -7.20 -11.07
CA GLY A 130 -1.51 -6.99 -9.87
C GLY A 130 -2.32 -6.49 -8.67
N ILE A 131 -1.90 -5.35 -8.14
CA ILE A 131 -2.51 -4.69 -6.98
C ILE A 131 -3.62 -3.68 -7.33
N TYR A 132 -4.11 -3.65 -8.60
CA TYR A 132 -5.15 -2.72 -9.03
C TYR A 132 -6.39 -2.80 -8.15
N GLY A 133 -6.80 -1.69 -7.59
CA GLY A 133 -8.02 -1.58 -6.80
C GLY A 133 -7.98 -2.27 -5.43
N GLN A 134 -6.83 -2.78 -4.99
CA GLN A 134 -6.69 -3.54 -3.75
C GLN A 134 -6.04 -2.73 -2.62
N GLY A 135 -5.79 -1.44 -2.83
CA GLY A 135 -5.09 -0.62 -1.84
C GLY A 135 -5.87 -0.44 -0.54
N ALA A 136 -5.17 -0.34 0.58
CA ALA A 136 -5.71 0.02 1.89
C ALA A 136 -5.15 1.37 2.37
N HIS A 137 -5.54 1.83 3.57
CA HIS A 137 -4.99 3.05 4.16
C HIS A 137 -3.53 2.91 4.62
N SER A 138 -3.05 1.68 4.76
CA SER A 138 -1.65 1.36 5.09
C SER A 138 -1.08 0.34 4.11
N ILE A 139 0.24 0.17 4.16
CA ILE A 139 0.94 -0.99 3.63
C ILE A 139 1.73 -1.64 4.76
N THR A 140 1.96 -2.92 4.65
CA THR A 140 2.79 -3.67 5.59
C THR A 140 3.76 -4.57 4.84
N CYS A 141 4.78 -5.04 5.52
CA CYS A 141 5.77 -5.96 4.95
C CYS A 141 6.20 -6.98 6.01
N GLY A 142 6.68 -8.09 5.56
CA GLY A 142 7.24 -9.17 6.36
C GLY A 142 7.58 -10.35 5.50
N ASP A 143 8.53 -11.18 5.94
CA ASP A 143 8.88 -12.44 5.31
C ASP A 143 7.73 -13.44 5.52
N VAL A 144 6.77 -13.47 4.59
CA VAL A 144 5.56 -14.28 4.72
C VAL A 144 5.72 -15.68 4.11
N ASP A 145 6.76 -15.89 3.33
CA ASP A 145 6.97 -17.17 2.66
C ASP A 145 8.21 -17.95 3.18
N GLY A 146 9.01 -17.31 4.03
CA GLY A 146 10.14 -17.92 4.73
C GLY A 146 11.41 -17.97 3.90
N ASP A 147 11.55 -17.10 2.88
CA ASP A 147 12.73 -17.06 2.02
C ASP A 147 13.84 -16.13 2.56
N GLY A 148 13.54 -15.34 3.59
CA GLY A 148 14.45 -14.41 4.27
C GLY A 148 14.36 -12.98 3.79
N PHE A 149 13.44 -12.65 2.87
CA PHE A 149 13.15 -11.31 2.39
C PHE A 149 11.69 -10.93 2.68
N ASP A 150 11.40 -9.63 2.76
CA ASP A 150 10.05 -9.18 3.08
C ASP A 150 9.18 -9.05 1.82
N GLU A 151 7.99 -9.63 1.85
CA GLU A 151 6.89 -9.34 0.92
C GLU A 151 6.19 -8.05 1.30
N ILE A 152 5.56 -7.42 0.32
CA ILE A 152 4.84 -6.16 0.47
C ILE A 152 3.34 -6.39 0.31
N ILE A 153 2.58 -6.25 1.41
CA ILE A 153 1.13 -6.38 1.35
C ILE A 153 0.50 -5.00 1.20
N VAL A 154 -0.20 -4.82 0.07
CA VAL A 154 -0.85 -3.56 -0.32
C VAL A 154 -2.36 -3.76 -0.26
N GLY A 155 -2.91 -3.64 0.94
CA GLY A 155 -4.34 -3.92 1.16
C GLY A 155 -4.71 -5.37 0.83
N GLY A 156 -5.59 -5.59 -0.12
CA GLY A 156 -6.07 -6.92 -0.50
C GLY A 156 -5.16 -7.68 -1.47
N ALA A 157 -3.89 -7.29 -1.64
CA ALA A 157 -2.96 -7.94 -2.55
C ALA A 157 -1.51 -7.89 -2.04
N ALA A 158 -0.66 -8.77 -2.52
CA ALA A 158 0.76 -8.83 -2.15
C ALA A 158 1.68 -8.84 -3.37
N LEU A 159 2.86 -8.25 -3.18
CA LEU A 159 4.01 -8.30 -4.06
C LEU A 159 5.15 -9.03 -3.35
N ASP A 160 5.92 -9.76 -4.11
CA ASP A 160 7.15 -10.37 -3.71
C ASP A 160 8.26 -9.33 -3.44
N HIS A 161 9.33 -9.70 -2.77
CA HIS A 161 10.48 -8.85 -2.45
C HIS A 161 11.13 -8.21 -3.71
N ASP A 162 10.95 -8.80 -4.89
CA ASP A 162 11.44 -8.29 -6.18
C ASP A 162 10.42 -7.41 -6.92
N GLY A 163 9.24 -7.17 -6.32
CA GLY A 163 8.14 -6.40 -6.91
C GLY A 163 7.24 -7.20 -7.84
N SER A 164 7.45 -8.49 -8.00
CA SER A 164 6.55 -9.36 -8.75
C SER A 164 5.23 -9.57 -8.00
N PHE A 165 4.16 -9.87 -8.73
CA PHE A 165 2.85 -10.09 -8.13
C PHE A 165 2.74 -11.50 -7.54
N LEU A 166 2.28 -11.60 -6.28
CA LEU A 166 2.03 -12.88 -5.61
C LEU A 166 0.57 -13.29 -5.66
N TRP A 167 -0.30 -12.51 -5.00
CA TRP A 167 -1.72 -12.84 -4.90
C TRP A 167 -2.59 -11.60 -4.73
N SER A 168 -3.90 -11.77 -5.00
CA SER A 168 -4.94 -10.79 -4.71
C SER A 168 -6.18 -11.50 -4.18
N THR A 169 -6.79 -10.92 -3.17
CA THR A 169 -8.07 -11.38 -2.63
C THR A 169 -9.26 -10.99 -3.52
N GLY A 170 -9.10 -9.94 -4.32
CA GLY A 170 -10.17 -9.35 -5.12
C GLY A 170 -11.25 -8.64 -4.30
N LEU A 171 -11.01 -8.37 -3.01
CA LEU A 171 -12.00 -7.74 -2.12
C LEU A 171 -12.10 -6.22 -2.30
N GLY A 172 -11.15 -5.62 -3.01
CA GLY A 172 -11.11 -4.17 -3.18
C GLY A 172 -10.40 -3.45 -2.04
N HIS A 173 -10.81 -2.21 -1.81
CA HIS A 173 -10.24 -1.36 -0.78
C HIS A 173 -10.64 -1.80 0.63
N GLY A 174 -9.73 -1.57 1.58
CA GLY A 174 -9.98 -1.79 3.00
C GLY A 174 -9.26 -0.77 3.88
N ASP A 175 -9.81 -0.51 5.05
CA ASP A 175 -9.37 0.56 5.94
C ASP A 175 -8.31 0.13 6.95
N ALA A 176 -8.51 -1.01 7.61
CA ALA A 176 -7.60 -1.50 8.62
C ALA A 176 -7.01 -2.84 8.21
N THR A 177 -5.71 -2.98 8.47
CA THR A 177 -4.95 -4.17 8.14
C THR A 177 -3.94 -4.48 9.23
N HIS A 178 -3.72 -5.77 9.47
CA HIS A 178 -2.74 -6.24 10.45
C HIS A 178 -2.03 -7.47 9.91
N LEU A 179 -0.71 -7.52 10.06
CA LEU A 179 0.12 -8.69 9.77
C LEU A 179 0.78 -9.17 11.06
N GLY A 180 0.76 -10.45 11.30
CA GLY A 180 1.40 -11.05 12.47
C GLY A 180 1.10 -12.54 12.59
N GLU A 181 1.61 -13.14 13.65
CA GLU A 181 1.31 -14.51 14.08
C GLU A 181 0.06 -14.46 14.94
N PHE A 182 -1.10 -14.81 14.40
CA PHE A 182 -2.40 -14.69 15.06
C PHE A 182 -3.08 -16.02 15.31
N ASP A 183 -2.84 -17.01 14.47
CA ASP A 183 -3.41 -18.35 14.56
C ASP A 183 -2.33 -19.41 14.69
N PRO A 184 -2.07 -19.92 15.92
CA PRO A 184 -1.03 -20.91 16.14
C PRO A 184 -1.31 -22.28 15.49
N GLU A 185 -2.47 -22.47 14.89
CA GLU A 185 -2.79 -23.68 14.11
C GLU A 185 -2.47 -23.52 12.60
N ASN A 186 -2.18 -22.30 12.15
CA ASN A 186 -1.70 -22.04 10.81
C ASN A 186 -0.16 -21.90 10.84
N ASP A 187 0.52 -22.41 9.83
CA ASP A 187 1.96 -22.31 9.72
C ASP A 187 2.33 -21.03 8.95
N GLY A 188 2.98 -20.08 9.63
CA GLY A 188 3.37 -18.80 9.07
C GLY A 188 2.50 -17.63 9.53
N LEU A 189 2.68 -16.47 8.89
CA LEU A 189 1.98 -15.26 9.28
C LEU A 189 0.57 -15.19 8.72
N GLU A 190 -0.33 -14.54 9.46
CA GLU A 190 -1.66 -14.18 9.02
C GLU A 190 -1.77 -12.70 8.72
N TYR A 191 -2.67 -12.39 7.82
CA TYR A 191 -3.03 -11.04 7.45
C TYR A 191 -4.53 -10.80 7.63
N LEU A 192 -4.89 -9.87 8.51
CA LEU A 192 -6.26 -9.41 8.69
C LEU A 192 -6.52 -8.16 7.85
N MET A 193 -7.67 -8.11 7.18
CA MET A 193 -8.16 -6.94 6.49
C MET A 193 -9.66 -6.75 6.75
N VAL A 194 -10.08 -5.52 7.05
CA VAL A 194 -11.47 -5.08 6.97
C VAL A 194 -11.71 -4.34 5.67
N THR A 195 -12.89 -4.48 5.08
CA THR A 195 -13.21 -3.95 3.74
C THR A 195 -14.19 -2.79 3.83
N GLU A 196 -13.94 -1.74 3.05
CA GLU A 196 -14.86 -0.61 2.88
C GLU A 196 -15.93 -0.90 1.82
N GLU A 197 -15.66 -1.80 0.90
CA GLU A 197 -16.49 -2.04 -0.28
C GLU A 197 -17.79 -2.80 0.08
N PRO A 198 -18.99 -2.18 -0.02
CA PRO A 198 -20.26 -2.85 0.31
C PRO A 198 -20.58 -4.06 -0.59
N THR A 199 -19.89 -4.17 -1.72
CA THR A 199 -20.00 -5.29 -2.67
C THR A 199 -18.95 -6.36 -2.48
N ALA A 200 -18.02 -6.18 -1.54
CA ALA A 200 -17.04 -7.20 -1.21
C ALA A 200 -17.73 -8.47 -0.67
N LYS A 201 -17.06 -9.58 -0.75
CA LYS A 201 -17.61 -10.85 -0.24
C LYS A 201 -17.66 -10.89 1.29
N TYR A 202 -16.77 -10.17 1.95
CA TYR A 202 -16.60 -10.19 3.41
C TYR A 202 -16.52 -8.77 3.96
N ASP A 203 -17.06 -8.52 5.15
CA ASP A 203 -16.79 -7.31 5.94
C ASP A 203 -15.34 -7.33 6.43
N CYS A 204 -14.86 -8.51 6.80
CA CYS A 204 -13.55 -8.71 7.36
C CYS A 204 -13.11 -10.15 7.07
N ALA A 205 -11.81 -10.33 6.83
CA ALA A 205 -11.24 -11.65 6.67
C ALA A 205 -9.78 -11.70 7.14
N MET A 206 -9.41 -12.84 7.69
CA MET A 206 -8.04 -13.23 7.98
C MET A 206 -7.57 -14.20 6.91
N PHE A 207 -6.40 -13.97 6.40
CA PHE A 207 -5.77 -14.71 5.33
C PHE A 207 -4.45 -15.32 5.79
N ASP A 208 -4.11 -16.46 5.27
CA ASP A 208 -2.74 -16.95 5.19
C ASP A 208 -1.94 -15.94 4.36
N ALA A 209 -0.95 -15.30 4.97
CA ALA A 209 -0.26 -14.15 4.35
C ALA A 209 0.62 -14.55 3.17
N LYS A 210 1.11 -15.80 3.15
CA LYS A 210 1.90 -16.35 2.04
C LYS A 210 1.08 -16.52 0.76
N THR A 211 -0.19 -16.94 0.89
CA THR A 211 -0.99 -17.41 -0.26
C THR A 211 -2.21 -16.55 -0.56
N GLY A 212 -2.62 -15.67 0.34
CA GLY A 212 -3.90 -14.95 0.26
C GLY A 212 -5.12 -15.84 0.48
N ARG A 213 -4.95 -17.07 0.96
CA ARG A 213 -6.05 -18.00 1.25
C ARG A 213 -6.82 -17.56 2.49
N VAL A 214 -8.13 -17.45 2.39
CA VAL A 214 -9.00 -17.10 3.52
C VAL A 214 -8.95 -18.22 4.58
N LEU A 215 -8.65 -17.85 5.81
CA LEU A 215 -8.68 -18.72 6.99
C LEU A 215 -10.01 -18.56 7.73
N VAL A 216 -10.33 -17.31 8.09
CA VAL A 216 -11.55 -16.94 8.80
C VAL A 216 -12.15 -15.71 8.13
N SER A 217 -13.47 -15.61 8.09
CA SER A 217 -14.15 -14.44 7.50
C SER A 217 -15.53 -14.21 8.10
N LYS A 218 -15.94 -12.95 8.08
CA LYS A 218 -17.31 -12.51 8.34
C LYS A 218 -17.92 -12.06 7.01
N ALA A 219 -19.09 -12.59 6.70
CA ALA A 219 -19.81 -12.23 5.47
C ALA A 219 -20.19 -10.74 5.49
N GLN A 220 -20.18 -10.12 4.31
CA GLN A 220 -20.55 -8.72 4.11
C GLN A 220 -22.01 -8.49 4.55
N THR A 221 -22.22 -7.44 5.34
CA THR A 221 -23.53 -7.02 5.87
C THR A 221 -24.13 -5.83 5.11
N GLY A 222 -23.40 -5.26 4.15
CA GLY A 222 -23.85 -4.16 3.29
C GLY A 222 -23.43 -2.77 3.77
N GLY A 223 -22.60 -2.69 4.81
CA GLY A 223 -22.03 -1.45 5.32
C GLY A 223 -20.59 -1.25 4.92
N ASP A 224 -20.07 -0.08 5.28
CA ASP A 224 -18.65 0.22 5.28
C ASP A 224 -18.04 -0.28 6.61
N THR A 225 -17.11 -1.22 6.54
CA THR A 225 -16.38 -1.71 7.72
C THR A 225 -15.07 -0.95 7.83
N GLY A 226 -15.16 0.27 8.36
CA GLY A 226 -14.05 1.20 8.38
C GLY A 226 -12.99 0.93 9.45
N ARG A 227 -13.24 0.01 10.39
CA ARG A 227 -12.30 -0.23 11.51
C ARG A 227 -12.22 -1.69 11.88
N GLY A 228 -11.02 -2.12 12.24
CA GLY A 228 -10.76 -3.46 12.74
C GLY A 228 -9.55 -3.49 13.67
N LEU A 229 -9.58 -4.41 14.59
CA LEU A 229 -8.53 -4.66 15.56
C LEU A 229 -8.35 -6.16 15.76
N ILE A 230 -7.13 -6.59 15.90
CA ILE A 230 -6.78 -7.95 16.30
C ILE A 230 -6.05 -7.92 17.63
N LEU A 231 -6.40 -8.82 18.56
CA LEU A 231 -5.77 -8.90 19.87
C LEU A 231 -5.97 -10.29 20.49
N ASP A 232 -5.00 -10.70 21.27
CA ASP A 232 -5.12 -11.83 22.19
C ASP A 232 -5.75 -11.33 23.49
N CYS A 233 -7.01 -11.65 23.72
CA CYS A 233 -7.76 -11.16 24.89
C CYS A 233 -8.55 -12.26 25.61
N ASP A 234 -8.46 -13.52 25.19
CA ASP A 234 -9.20 -14.62 25.78
C ASP A 234 -8.31 -15.88 25.88
N ASP A 235 -7.73 -16.10 27.04
CA ASP A 235 -6.83 -17.21 27.34
C ASP A 235 -7.46 -18.62 27.28
N ARG A 236 -8.77 -18.69 27.06
CA ARG A 236 -9.50 -19.96 26.82
C ARG A 236 -9.30 -20.49 25.40
N TYR A 237 -8.87 -19.64 24.47
CA TYR A 237 -8.66 -20.01 23.08
C TYR A 237 -7.23 -19.64 22.67
N PRO A 238 -6.51 -20.54 22.02
CA PRO A 238 -5.20 -20.21 21.48
C PRO A 238 -5.34 -19.23 20.31
N GLY A 239 -4.40 -18.28 20.22
CA GLY A 239 -4.37 -17.29 19.16
C GLY A 239 -5.18 -16.03 19.44
N SER A 240 -5.24 -15.16 18.46
CA SER A 240 -5.85 -13.83 18.59
C SER A 240 -7.26 -13.78 18.03
N GLY A 241 -8.16 -13.08 18.76
CA GLY A 241 -9.48 -12.70 18.26
C GLY A 241 -9.42 -11.40 17.48
N PHE A 242 -10.40 -11.14 16.63
CA PHE A 242 -10.54 -9.87 15.97
C PHE A 242 -11.93 -9.25 16.16
N MET A 243 -11.95 -7.93 16.15
CA MET A 243 -13.17 -7.11 16.20
C MET A 243 -13.18 -6.15 15.02
N GLU A 244 -14.37 -5.89 14.50
CA GLU A 244 -14.58 -4.91 13.45
C GLU A 244 -15.81 -4.05 13.78
N TRP A 245 -15.88 -2.86 13.18
CA TRP A 245 -16.99 -1.94 13.28
C TRP A 245 -17.44 -1.54 11.88
N SER A 246 -18.73 -1.71 11.62
CA SER A 246 -19.40 -1.16 10.45
C SER A 246 -20.31 -0.01 10.88
N ASP A 247 -20.40 1.02 10.06
CA ASP A 247 -21.36 2.12 10.19
C ASP A 247 -22.76 1.73 9.76
#